data_4f43edb7c9429fc6bfeef3bbd9b57575
#
_entry.id   4f43edb7c9429fc6bfeef3bbd9b57575
#
_cell.length_a   1.000
_cell.length_b   1.000
_cell.length_c   1.000
_cell.angle_alpha   90.00
_cell.angle_beta   90.00
_cell.angle_gamma   90.00
#
_symmetry.space_group_name_H-M   'P 1'
#
loop_
_entity.id
_entity.type
_entity.pdbx_description
1 polymer ?
#
loop_
_entity_poly.entity_id
_entity_poly.type
_entity_poly.pdbx_seq_one_letter_code
_entity_poly.pdbx_strand_id
1 'polypeptide(L)'
;LHLCDRRQRQMCIRDRDNIKEIKEIITNYDGLARTTNIKVVDGTQLVERDDLSNEFKNMLSVEATNNSEKNNLFSSGIFTIIKGRYINNNNRGKILIHKELAEKNNLKLNDKIKLQLVDFNNSEKKLEYEFEIIGIFTGKKQEKYTGLSSDFSENMVFIDYESSQKALNKPENNKIVNKLAIFSDSSENTKVALNKIKKIKIDWSQYSVSSDNHVFEETLESIDGIKHIIKIMTYSIMIGGITVLSLILILWLRERIHEIGILLSIGISKIKIVTQFILELLFISLPSFVLSLFIGNVILNIIVGGFMNFDDSTIMVDSLLKNNNLISNLITFLQSYGILIGIIVLSVIIASLMILIKKPKEILSKIS
;
A
#
# COMPACT_ATOMS: atom_id res chain seq x y z
N LEU A 1 0.56 -21.86 5.21
CA LEU A 1 0.62 -23.14 5.97
C LEU A 1 0.26 -24.29 5.02
N HIS A 2 1.25 -25.12 4.62
CA HIS A 2 1.02 -26.28 3.77
C HIS A 2 0.70 -27.53 4.58
N LEU A 3 -0.39 -28.20 4.22
CA LEU A 3 -0.76 -29.59 4.56
C LEU A 3 -0.71 -30.05 6.02
N CYS A 4 -1.89 -30.16 6.63
CA CYS A 4 -2.12 -31.00 7.80
C CYS A 4 -2.47 -32.44 7.40
N ASP A 5 -1.87 -33.45 8.02
CA ASP A 5 -2.27 -34.87 7.89
C ASP A 5 -3.68 -35.11 8.48
N ARG A 6 -4.36 -36.17 8.08
CA ARG A 6 -5.79 -36.47 8.34
C ARG A 6 -6.24 -36.30 9.81
N ARG A 7 -5.41 -36.67 10.78
CA ARG A 7 -5.73 -36.54 12.23
C ARG A 7 -5.45 -35.17 12.81
N GLN A 8 -4.51 -34.42 12.22
CA GLN A 8 -4.07 -33.09 12.70
C GLN A 8 -4.93 -31.95 12.13
N ARG A 9 -5.65 -32.16 11.02
CA ARG A 9 -6.53 -31.15 10.41
C ARG A 9 -7.69 -30.73 11.30
N GLN A 10 -8.34 -31.66 11.97
CA GLN A 10 -9.41 -31.36 12.92
C GLN A 10 -8.86 -30.61 14.15
N MET A 11 -7.63 -30.89 14.55
CA MET A 11 -6.96 -30.26 15.67
C MET A 11 -6.56 -28.81 15.33
N CYS A 12 -5.97 -28.56 14.15
CA CYS A 12 -5.60 -27.23 13.68
C CYS A 12 -6.80 -26.28 13.52
N ILE A 13 -7.95 -26.77 13.08
CA ILE A 13 -9.17 -25.95 12.92
C ILE A 13 -9.81 -25.69 14.29
N ARG A 14 -9.75 -26.66 15.21
CA ARG A 14 -10.33 -26.54 16.57
C ARG A 14 -9.50 -25.70 17.52
N ASP A 15 -8.16 -25.77 17.41
CA ASP A 15 -7.25 -24.93 18.20
C ASP A 15 -7.23 -23.47 17.72
N ARG A 16 -7.67 -23.21 16.50
CA ARG A 16 -7.83 -21.89 15.90
C ARG A 16 -8.81 -21.00 16.68
N ASP A 17 -9.92 -21.55 17.10
CA ASP A 17 -10.99 -20.79 17.78
C ASP A 17 -10.55 -20.29 19.18
N ASN A 18 -9.40 -20.78 19.65
CA ASN A 18 -8.79 -20.37 20.93
C ASN A 18 -7.76 -19.23 20.80
N ILE A 19 -7.42 -18.80 19.56
CA ILE A 19 -6.43 -17.72 19.34
C ILE A 19 -7.20 -16.42 19.03
N LYS A 20 -7.44 -15.63 20.05
CA LYS A 20 -8.23 -14.39 19.98
C LYS A 20 -7.63 -13.31 19.04
N GLU A 21 -6.34 -13.39 18.79
CA GLU A 21 -5.60 -12.46 17.95
C GLU A 21 -5.82 -12.69 16.43
N ILE A 22 -6.48 -13.79 16.07
CA ILE A 22 -6.82 -14.10 14.67
C ILE A 22 -8.19 -13.51 14.36
N LYS A 23 -8.23 -12.59 13.38
CA LYS A 23 -9.46 -11.97 12.91
C LYS A 23 -10.14 -12.78 11.81
N GLU A 24 -9.36 -13.22 10.84
CA GLU A 24 -9.86 -13.94 9.67
C GLU A 24 -8.85 -14.95 9.16
N ILE A 25 -9.35 -16.07 8.64
CA ILE A 25 -8.53 -17.07 7.96
C ILE A 25 -9.07 -17.29 6.57
N ILE A 26 -8.20 -17.14 5.58
CA ILE A 26 -8.48 -17.43 4.19
C ILE A 26 -7.84 -18.77 3.86
N THR A 27 -8.70 -19.67 3.40
CA THR A 27 -8.29 -21.02 2.98
C THR A 27 -8.16 -21.03 1.47
N ASN A 28 -6.99 -21.40 0.97
CA ASN A 28 -6.72 -21.48 -0.46
C ASN A 28 -6.32 -22.89 -0.87
N TYR A 29 -6.77 -23.28 -2.06
CA TYR A 29 -6.35 -24.48 -2.77
C TYR A 29 -5.95 -24.10 -4.19
N ASP A 30 -4.73 -24.46 -4.59
CA ASP A 30 -4.19 -24.24 -5.91
C ASP A 30 -4.19 -25.56 -6.69
N GLY A 31 -4.71 -25.54 -7.91
CA GLY A 31 -4.81 -26.72 -8.73
C GLY A 31 -4.97 -26.41 -10.22
N LEU A 32 -5.21 -27.44 -10.97
CA LEU A 32 -5.51 -27.37 -12.41
C LEU A 32 -6.91 -27.91 -12.67
N ALA A 33 -7.55 -27.37 -13.70
CA ALA A 33 -8.82 -27.89 -14.19
C ALA A 33 -8.82 -28.04 -15.71
N ARG A 34 -9.47 -29.09 -16.17
CA ARG A 34 -9.85 -29.25 -17.57
C ARG A 34 -11.18 -28.57 -17.80
N THR A 35 -11.36 -28.04 -19.00
CA THR A 35 -12.61 -27.46 -19.44
C THR A 35 -13.26 -28.36 -20.44
N THR A 36 -14.58 -28.55 -20.35
CA THR A 36 -15.34 -29.38 -21.30
C THR A 36 -16.20 -28.56 -22.25
N ASN A 37 -16.59 -27.35 -21.83
CA ASN A 37 -17.50 -26.50 -22.59
C ASN A 37 -16.92 -25.15 -23.00
N ILE A 38 -15.65 -24.86 -22.68
CA ILE A 38 -14.97 -23.63 -23.09
C ILE A 38 -13.56 -23.90 -23.62
N LYS A 39 -13.05 -22.99 -24.43
CA LYS A 39 -11.69 -23.02 -24.97
C LYS A 39 -10.77 -22.13 -24.16
N VAL A 40 -9.59 -22.63 -23.81
CA VAL A 40 -8.54 -21.82 -23.15
C VAL A 40 -8.00 -20.75 -24.11
N VAL A 41 -7.44 -19.69 -23.56
CA VAL A 41 -6.76 -18.67 -24.35
C VAL A 41 -5.41 -19.23 -24.79
N ASP A 42 -5.14 -19.15 -26.09
CA ASP A 42 -3.86 -19.59 -26.64
C ASP A 42 -2.83 -18.50 -26.42
N GLY A 43 -1.76 -18.83 -25.74
CA GLY A 43 -0.63 -17.92 -25.59
C GLY A 43 0.42 -18.15 -26.70
N THR A 44 1.19 -17.12 -26.98
CA THR A 44 2.40 -17.23 -27.80
C THR A 44 3.51 -17.81 -26.94
N GLN A 45 3.50 -19.13 -26.76
CA GLN A 45 4.61 -19.81 -26.08
C GLN A 45 5.74 -20.08 -27.04
N LEU A 46 6.95 -19.75 -26.64
CA LEU A 46 8.18 -20.05 -27.38
C LEU A 46 8.68 -21.49 -27.13
N VAL A 47 8.08 -22.21 -26.16
CA VAL A 47 8.50 -23.54 -25.75
C VAL A 47 7.40 -24.53 -26.05
N GLU A 48 7.59 -25.37 -27.06
CA GLU A 48 6.75 -26.56 -27.26
C GLU A 48 7.32 -27.72 -26.43
N ARG A 49 6.42 -28.36 -25.69
CA ARG A 49 6.75 -29.55 -24.90
C ARG A 49 6.11 -30.77 -25.52
N ASP A 50 6.96 -31.65 -26.07
CA ASP A 50 6.54 -32.93 -26.68
C ASP A 50 6.33 -34.03 -25.63
N ASP A 51 6.86 -33.86 -24.42
CA ASP A 51 6.78 -34.78 -23.30
C ASP A 51 5.43 -34.72 -22.55
N LEU A 52 4.61 -33.68 -22.81
CA LEU A 52 3.29 -33.55 -22.19
C LEU A 52 2.19 -34.16 -23.06
N SER A 53 1.35 -34.98 -22.44
CA SER A 53 0.13 -35.46 -23.12
C SER A 53 -0.77 -34.26 -23.49
N ASN A 54 -1.49 -34.35 -24.60
CA ASN A 54 -2.39 -33.31 -25.09
C ASN A 54 -3.44 -32.90 -24.06
N GLU A 55 -3.71 -33.74 -23.06
CA GLU A 55 -4.61 -33.45 -21.96
C GLU A 55 -4.14 -32.32 -21.06
N PHE A 56 -2.81 -32.10 -20.93
CA PHE A 56 -2.24 -31.03 -20.11
C PHE A 56 -2.03 -29.71 -20.87
N LYS A 57 -2.13 -29.75 -22.21
CA LYS A 57 -1.98 -28.53 -23.02
C LYS A 57 -3.15 -27.56 -22.88
N ASN A 58 -4.36 -28.04 -22.55
CA ASN A 58 -5.60 -27.28 -22.49
C ASN A 58 -6.16 -27.26 -21.05
N MET A 59 -5.44 -26.61 -20.14
CA MET A 59 -5.84 -26.51 -18.74
C MET A 59 -5.95 -25.08 -18.27
N LEU A 60 -6.84 -24.86 -17.32
CA LEU A 60 -6.94 -23.63 -16.53
C LEU A 60 -6.16 -23.80 -15.23
N SER A 61 -5.50 -22.72 -14.80
CA SER A 61 -5.02 -22.58 -13.44
C SER A 61 -6.18 -22.20 -12.53
N VAL A 62 -6.40 -22.97 -11.49
CA VAL A 62 -7.50 -22.76 -10.54
C VAL A 62 -6.94 -22.37 -9.19
N GLU A 63 -7.41 -21.25 -8.66
CA GLU A 63 -7.22 -20.90 -7.27
C GLU A 63 -8.58 -20.90 -6.57
N ALA A 64 -8.78 -21.85 -5.65
CA ALA A 64 -9.99 -21.93 -4.86
C ALA A 64 -9.79 -21.18 -3.54
N THR A 65 -10.69 -20.27 -3.21
CA THR A 65 -10.59 -19.44 -2.01
C THR A 65 -11.96 -19.19 -1.39
N ASN A 66 -11.97 -18.96 -0.08
CA ASN A 66 -13.19 -18.52 0.62
C ASN A 66 -13.35 -16.98 0.64
N ASN A 67 -12.32 -16.21 0.22
CA ASN A 67 -12.39 -14.76 0.06
C ASN A 67 -11.39 -14.30 -1.00
N SER A 68 -11.88 -14.00 -2.22
CA SER A 68 -11.00 -13.58 -3.32
C SER A 68 -10.56 -12.11 -3.23
N GLU A 69 -11.30 -11.25 -2.53
CA GLU A 69 -10.93 -9.83 -2.36
C GLU A 69 -9.60 -9.66 -1.63
N LYS A 70 -9.34 -10.54 -0.67
CA LYS A 70 -8.10 -10.55 0.13
C LYS A 70 -7.01 -11.45 -0.44
N ASN A 71 -7.23 -12.02 -1.63
CA ASN A 71 -6.17 -12.72 -2.34
C ASN A 71 -5.07 -11.74 -2.75
N ASN A 72 -3.81 -12.16 -2.66
CA ASN A 72 -2.66 -11.28 -2.93
C ASN A 72 -2.72 -10.65 -4.32
N LEU A 73 -3.21 -11.37 -5.34
CA LEU A 73 -3.30 -10.85 -6.71
C LEU A 73 -4.33 -9.73 -6.84
N PHE A 74 -5.44 -9.79 -6.10
CA PHE A 74 -6.43 -8.72 -6.07
C PHE A 74 -6.05 -7.60 -5.10
N SER A 75 -5.57 -7.93 -3.92
CA SER A 75 -5.20 -6.93 -2.91
C SER A 75 -3.98 -6.08 -3.32
N SER A 76 -3.08 -6.63 -4.14
CA SER A 76 -1.94 -5.89 -4.71
C SER A 76 -2.30 -5.09 -5.97
N GLY A 77 -3.52 -5.22 -6.49
CA GLY A 77 -3.95 -4.55 -7.71
C GLY A 77 -3.45 -5.20 -9.01
N ILE A 78 -2.74 -6.34 -8.94
CA ILE A 78 -2.34 -7.11 -10.14
C ILE A 78 -3.56 -7.55 -10.93
N PHE A 79 -4.60 -8.01 -10.23
CA PHE A 79 -5.91 -8.29 -10.81
C PHE A 79 -6.96 -7.33 -10.28
N THR A 80 -7.86 -6.90 -11.17
CA THR A 80 -8.96 -5.98 -10.82
C THR A 80 -10.27 -6.52 -11.38
N ILE A 81 -11.34 -6.51 -10.58
CA ILE A 81 -12.69 -6.85 -11.02
C ILE A 81 -13.22 -5.73 -11.92
N ILE A 82 -13.60 -6.07 -13.16
CA ILE A 82 -14.21 -5.15 -14.12
C ILE A 82 -15.73 -5.23 -14.10
N LYS A 83 -16.28 -6.43 -13.83
CA LYS A 83 -17.73 -6.66 -13.75
C LYS A 83 -18.03 -7.69 -12.68
N GLY A 84 -19.15 -7.52 -11.99
CA GLY A 84 -19.60 -8.48 -10.98
C GLY A 84 -19.02 -8.19 -9.58
N ARG A 85 -18.72 -9.25 -8.84
CA ARG A 85 -18.29 -9.18 -7.43
C ARG A 85 -17.30 -10.26 -7.07
N TYR A 86 -16.59 -10.07 -5.95
CA TYR A 86 -15.66 -11.04 -5.38
C TYR A 86 -16.37 -12.30 -4.82
N ILE A 87 -15.62 -13.39 -4.73
CA ILE A 87 -16.03 -14.59 -3.98
C ILE A 87 -15.90 -14.30 -2.49
N ASN A 88 -16.91 -14.73 -1.75
CA ASN A 88 -16.93 -14.68 -0.28
C ASN A 88 -17.24 -16.06 0.30
N ASN A 89 -17.14 -16.19 1.62
CA ASN A 89 -17.30 -17.47 2.34
C ASN A 89 -18.69 -18.13 2.14
N ASN A 90 -19.73 -17.38 1.77
CA ASN A 90 -21.08 -17.88 1.56
C ASN A 90 -21.34 -18.35 0.13
N ASN A 91 -20.41 -18.15 -0.79
CA ASN A 91 -20.57 -18.55 -2.16
C ASN A 91 -20.39 -20.06 -2.33
N ARG A 92 -21.22 -20.63 -3.21
CA ARG A 92 -21.16 -22.05 -3.60
C ARG A 92 -21.39 -22.17 -5.10
N GLY A 93 -20.55 -22.95 -5.78
CA GLY A 93 -20.58 -23.11 -7.24
C GLY A 93 -20.33 -21.81 -7.98
N LYS A 94 -19.46 -20.93 -7.47
CA LYS A 94 -19.19 -19.62 -8.06
C LYS A 94 -17.77 -19.53 -8.58
N ILE A 95 -17.60 -18.76 -9.69
CA ILE A 95 -16.31 -18.59 -10.35
C ILE A 95 -16.09 -17.15 -10.80
N LEU A 96 -14.84 -16.70 -10.71
CA LEU A 96 -14.33 -15.52 -11.40
C LEU A 96 -13.48 -15.95 -12.57
N ILE A 97 -13.64 -15.29 -13.72
CA ILE A 97 -12.89 -15.58 -14.94
C ILE A 97 -12.19 -14.35 -15.47
N HIS A 98 -11.10 -14.56 -16.20
CA HIS A 98 -10.38 -13.47 -16.84
C HIS A 98 -11.17 -12.91 -18.03
N LYS A 99 -11.03 -11.60 -18.29
CA LYS A 99 -11.71 -10.89 -19.38
C LYS A 99 -11.52 -11.57 -20.75
N GLU A 100 -10.28 -11.89 -21.10
CA GLU A 100 -9.96 -12.49 -22.40
C GLU A 100 -10.53 -13.92 -22.54
N LEU A 101 -10.56 -14.69 -21.45
CA LEU A 101 -11.23 -15.98 -21.44
C LEU A 101 -12.74 -15.83 -21.66
N ALA A 102 -13.34 -14.81 -21.03
CA ALA A 102 -14.77 -14.51 -21.23
C ALA A 102 -15.06 -14.07 -22.68
N GLU A 103 -14.25 -13.20 -23.25
CA GLU A 103 -14.40 -12.69 -24.62
C GLU A 103 -14.23 -13.81 -25.66
N LYS A 104 -13.18 -14.64 -25.51
CA LYS A 104 -12.93 -15.78 -26.42
C LYS A 104 -14.10 -16.76 -26.49
N ASN A 105 -14.82 -16.93 -25.39
CA ASN A 105 -15.93 -17.89 -25.28
C ASN A 105 -17.31 -17.22 -25.28
N ASN A 106 -17.41 -15.90 -25.50
CA ASN A 106 -18.65 -15.11 -25.45
C ASN A 106 -19.44 -15.26 -24.14
N LEU A 107 -18.72 -15.39 -23.01
CA LEU A 107 -19.30 -15.62 -21.69
C LEU A 107 -19.65 -14.29 -21.00
N LYS A 108 -20.74 -14.32 -20.23
CA LYS A 108 -21.26 -13.19 -19.44
C LYS A 108 -21.44 -13.61 -17.99
N LEU A 109 -21.74 -12.62 -17.14
CA LEU A 109 -22.16 -12.89 -15.76
C LEU A 109 -23.40 -13.79 -15.76
N ASN A 110 -23.45 -14.69 -14.78
CA ASN A 110 -24.45 -15.74 -14.57
C ASN A 110 -24.41 -16.92 -15.58
N ASP A 111 -23.52 -16.89 -16.59
CA ASP A 111 -23.29 -18.07 -17.41
C ASP A 111 -22.58 -19.16 -16.60
N LYS A 112 -22.69 -20.40 -17.07
CA LYS A 112 -22.19 -21.56 -16.37
C LYS A 112 -21.03 -22.21 -17.12
N ILE A 113 -19.99 -22.54 -16.36
CA ILE A 113 -18.79 -23.23 -16.86
C ILE A 113 -18.67 -24.57 -16.16
N LYS A 114 -18.36 -25.60 -16.93
CA LYS A 114 -18.08 -26.93 -16.40
C LYS A 114 -16.57 -27.13 -16.29
N LEU A 115 -16.13 -27.40 -15.08
CA LEU A 115 -14.73 -27.68 -14.76
C LEU A 115 -14.56 -29.06 -14.18
N GLN A 116 -13.50 -29.75 -14.63
CA GLN A 116 -13.04 -31.00 -14.08
C GLN A 116 -11.70 -30.75 -13.37
N LEU A 117 -11.74 -30.64 -12.05
CA LEU A 117 -10.52 -30.43 -11.24
C LEU A 117 -9.65 -31.69 -11.29
N VAL A 118 -8.34 -31.48 -11.43
CA VAL A 118 -7.35 -32.57 -11.47
C VAL A 118 -6.91 -32.91 -10.06
N ASP A 119 -7.18 -34.15 -9.63
CA ASP A 119 -6.58 -34.69 -8.41
C ASP A 119 -5.38 -35.55 -8.81
N PHE A 120 -4.17 -35.03 -8.58
CA PHE A 120 -2.92 -35.72 -8.89
C PHE A 120 -2.72 -37.03 -8.09
N ASN A 121 -3.45 -37.17 -6.98
CA ASN A 121 -3.38 -38.38 -6.14
C ASN A 121 -4.42 -39.46 -6.54
N ASN A 122 -5.39 -39.13 -7.40
CA ASN A 122 -6.44 -40.03 -7.81
C ASN A 122 -6.96 -39.71 -9.21
N SER A 123 -6.23 -40.17 -10.21
CA SER A 123 -6.48 -39.86 -11.63
C SER A 123 -7.79 -40.48 -12.20
N GLU A 124 -8.39 -41.44 -11.51
CA GLU A 124 -9.51 -42.24 -12.06
C GLU A 124 -10.89 -41.60 -11.92
N LYS A 125 -11.09 -40.66 -10.97
CA LYS A 125 -12.38 -40.03 -10.72
C LYS A 125 -12.44 -38.62 -11.32
N LYS A 126 -12.92 -38.55 -12.56
CA LYS A 126 -13.17 -37.31 -13.29
C LYS A 126 -14.59 -36.82 -13.02
N LEU A 127 -14.80 -36.00 -11.97
CA LEU A 127 -16.09 -35.37 -11.70
C LEU A 127 -16.16 -34.00 -12.39
N GLU A 128 -17.15 -33.81 -13.24
CA GLU A 128 -17.49 -32.44 -13.71
C GLU A 128 -18.32 -31.72 -12.67
N TYR A 129 -17.95 -30.50 -12.43
CA TYR A 129 -18.67 -29.57 -11.53
C TYR A 129 -19.00 -28.27 -12.26
N GLU A 130 -20.23 -27.80 -12.09
CA GLU A 130 -20.74 -26.65 -12.76
C GLU A 130 -20.57 -25.41 -11.85
N PHE A 131 -19.95 -24.36 -12.40
CA PHE A 131 -19.72 -23.09 -11.72
C PHE A 131 -20.41 -21.95 -12.47
N GLU A 132 -21.06 -21.05 -11.75
CA GLU A 132 -21.69 -19.84 -12.27
C GLU A 132 -20.73 -18.65 -12.17
N ILE A 133 -20.59 -17.90 -13.24
CA ILE A 133 -19.72 -16.72 -13.32
C ILE A 133 -20.34 -15.58 -12.52
N ILE A 134 -19.68 -15.15 -11.45
CA ILE A 134 -20.11 -14.01 -10.63
C ILE A 134 -19.24 -12.77 -10.78
N GLY A 135 -18.09 -12.89 -11.43
CA GLY A 135 -17.21 -11.77 -11.69
C GLY A 135 -16.27 -12.02 -12.85
N ILE A 136 -15.91 -10.94 -13.51
CA ILE A 136 -14.93 -10.90 -14.59
C ILE A 136 -13.82 -9.96 -14.15
N PHE A 137 -12.58 -10.43 -14.19
CA PHE A 137 -11.41 -9.66 -13.79
C PHE A 137 -10.44 -9.46 -14.96
N THR A 138 -9.51 -8.54 -14.82
CA THR A 138 -8.41 -8.26 -15.74
C THR A 138 -7.12 -8.08 -14.97
N GLY A 139 -6.00 -8.11 -15.68
CA GLY A 139 -4.66 -7.92 -15.14
C GLY A 139 -3.72 -9.01 -15.59
N LYS A 140 -2.43 -8.85 -15.33
CA LYS A 140 -1.40 -9.81 -15.73
C LYS A 140 -0.41 -10.02 -14.60
N LYS A 141 -0.30 -11.27 -14.13
CA LYS A 141 0.72 -11.68 -13.16
C LYS A 141 2.01 -12.05 -13.89
N GLN A 142 3.11 -12.14 -13.16
CA GLN A 142 4.33 -12.73 -13.70
C GLN A 142 4.06 -14.19 -14.12
N GLU A 143 4.24 -14.47 -15.39
CA GLU A 143 3.94 -15.76 -16.00
C GLU A 143 5.16 -16.66 -16.01
N LYS A 144 4.90 -17.96 -15.92
CA LYS A 144 5.91 -19.00 -16.12
C LYS A 144 5.73 -19.56 -17.52
N TYR A 145 6.81 -19.83 -18.21
CA TYR A 145 6.75 -20.38 -19.56
C TYR A 145 7.17 -21.86 -19.53
N THR A 146 6.27 -22.71 -18.99
CA THR A 146 6.52 -24.16 -18.88
C THR A 146 5.92 -24.97 -20.02
N GLY A 147 5.23 -24.33 -20.96
CA GLY A 147 4.54 -25.00 -22.07
C GLY A 147 3.08 -25.35 -21.77
N LEU A 148 2.55 -24.93 -20.62
CA LEU A 148 1.17 -25.19 -20.22
C LEU A 148 0.30 -23.95 -20.46
N SER A 149 -0.93 -24.15 -20.93
CA SER A 149 -1.90 -23.04 -21.05
C SER A 149 -2.26 -22.41 -19.71
N SER A 150 -2.14 -23.17 -18.62
CA SER A 150 -2.35 -22.69 -17.25
C SER A 150 -1.30 -21.70 -16.74
N ASP A 151 -0.20 -21.51 -17.46
CA ASP A 151 0.84 -20.52 -17.10
C ASP A 151 0.35 -19.09 -17.33
N PHE A 152 -0.58 -18.89 -18.29
CA PHE A 152 -1.10 -17.59 -18.65
C PHE A 152 -2.11 -17.05 -17.65
N SER A 153 -2.03 -15.75 -17.40
CA SER A 153 -2.98 -15.03 -16.54
C SER A 153 -4.41 -15.12 -17.06
N GLU A 154 -4.57 -15.12 -18.38
CA GLU A 154 -5.84 -15.22 -19.08
C GLU A 154 -6.56 -16.54 -18.83
N ASN A 155 -5.81 -17.60 -18.52
CA ASN A 155 -6.33 -18.94 -18.21
C ASN A 155 -6.41 -19.21 -16.69
N MET A 156 -6.27 -18.17 -15.88
CA MET A 156 -6.45 -18.29 -14.44
C MET A 156 -7.90 -18.02 -14.05
N VAL A 157 -8.44 -18.84 -13.16
CA VAL A 157 -9.79 -18.71 -12.63
C VAL A 157 -9.77 -18.84 -11.11
N PHE A 158 -10.68 -18.10 -10.44
CA PHE A 158 -10.90 -18.24 -9.01
C PHE A 158 -12.26 -18.89 -8.76
N ILE A 159 -12.31 -19.88 -7.90
CA ILE A 159 -13.54 -20.59 -7.52
C ILE A 159 -13.73 -20.57 -6.00
N ASP A 160 -14.96 -20.80 -5.55
CA ASP A 160 -15.18 -20.94 -4.11
C ASP A 160 -14.57 -22.23 -3.57
N TYR A 161 -13.96 -22.14 -2.39
CA TYR A 161 -13.21 -23.24 -1.78
C TYR A 161 -14.08 -24.48 -1.53
N GLU A 162 -15.28 -24.32 -1.02
CA GLU A 162 -16.14 -25.45 -0.67
C GLU A 162 -16.57 -26.26 -1.89
N SER A 163 -16.88 -25.59 -3.00
CA SER A 163 -17.22 -26.26 -4.25
C SER A 163 -16.01 -26.92 -4.89
N SER A 164 -14.80 -26.38 -4.71
CA SER A 164 -13.58 -27.03 -5.17
C SER A 164 -13.37 -28.39 -4.50
N GLN A 165 -13.63 -28.48 -3.19
CA GLN A 165 -13.49 -29.72 -2.45
C GLN A 165 -14.52 -30.78 -2.87
N LYS A 166 -15.77 -30.33 -3.18
CA LYS A 166 -16.79 -31.20 -3.74
C LYS A 166 -16.43 -31.70 -5.13
N ALA A 167 -15.93 -30.82 -6.00
CA ALA A 167 -15.47 -31.16 -7.34
C ALA A 167 -14.29 -32.17 -7.31
N LEU A 168 -13.42 -32.08 -6.29
CA LEU A 168 -12.35 -33.06 -6.03
C LEU A 168 -12.85 -34.33 -5.32
N ASN A 169 -14.16 -34.46 -5.07
CA ASN A 169 -14.76 -35.57 -4.33
C ASN A 169 -14.09 -35.82 -2.96
N LYS A 170 -13.72 -34.72 -2.26
CA LYS A 170 -13.12 -34.82 -0.92
C LYS A 170 -14.20 -34.75 0.14
N PRO A 171 -14.24 -35.74 1.08
CA PRO A 171 -15.16 -35.69 2.21
C PRO A 171 -14.80 -34.54 3.16
N GLU A 172 -15.76 -34.11 3.99
CA GLU A 172 -15.63 -32.99 4.93
C GLU A 172 -14.35 -33.09 5.80
N ASN A 173 -14.02 -34.30 6.22
CA ASN A 173 -12.86 -34.56 7.07
C ASN A 173 -11.53 -34.70 6.30
N ASN A 174 -11.51 -34.51 4.98
CA ASN A 174 -10.32 -34.72 4.15
C ASN A 174 -10.16 -33.64 3.07
N LYS A 175 -10.59 -32.43 3.36
CA LYS A 175 -10.42 -31.27 2.48
C LYS A 175 -8.95 -30.95 2.29
N ILE A 176 -8.56 -30.54 1.08
CA ILE A 176 -7.18 -30.16 0.73
C ILE A 176 -7.02 -28.66 0.89
N VAL A 177 -6.00 -28.25 1.59
CA VAL A 177 -5.59 -26.85 1.74
C VAL A 177 -4.13 -26.74 1.35
N ASN A 178 -3.80 -25.90 0.39
CA ASN A 178 -2.43 -25.61 0.00
C ASN A 178 -1.84 -24.45 0.82
N LYS A 179 -2.66 -23.42 1.07
CA LYS A 179 -2.23 -22.22 1.76
C LYS A 179 -3.32 -21.73 2.71
N LEU A 180 -2.92 -21.37 3.92
CA LEU A 180 -3.76 -20.60 4.87
C LEU A 180 -3.17 -19.21 5.02
N ALA A 181 -3.96 -18.19 4.67
CA ALA A 181 -3.61 -16.82 4.99
C ALA A 181 -4.35 -16.40 6.26
N ILE A 182 -3.62 -15.98 7.27
CA ILE A 182 -4.13 -15.62 8.59
C ILE A 182 -3.98 -14.13 8.76
N PHE A 183 -5.08 -13.45 9.02
CA PHE A 183 -5.16 -12.00 9.21
C PHE A 183 -5.38 -11.67 10.68
N SER A 184 -4.74 -10.61 11.12
CA SER A 184 -4.80 -10.06 12.46
C SER A 184 -5.01 -8.54 12.39
N ASP A 185 -5.46 -7.92 13.47
CA ASP A 185 -5.77 -6.48 13.49
C ASP A 185 -4.51 -5.59 13.61
N SER A 186 -3.38 -6.16 14.05
CA SER A 186 -2.12 -5.41 14.20
C SER A 186 -0.90 -6.31 13.99
N SER A 187 0.25 -5.70 13.69
CA SER A 187 1.54 -6.39 13.58
C SER A 187 1.92 -7.09 14.88
N GLU A 188 1.61 -6.50 16.03
CA GLU A 188 1.87 -7.09 17.34
C GLU A 188 1.02 -8.34 17.56
N ASN A 189 -0.28 -8.29 17.27
CA ASN A 189 -1.18 -9.44 17.33
C ASN A 189 -0.74 -10.54 16.35
N THR A 190 -0.22 -10.18 15.17
CA THR A 190 0.34 -11.15 14.21
C THR A 190 1.52 -11.90 14.81
N LYS A 191 2.45 -11.21 15.48
CA LYS A 191 3.60 -11.84 16.17
C LYS A 191 3.14 -12.78 17.30
N VAL A 192 2.14 -12.35 18.08
CA VAL A 192 1.56 -13.18 19.15
C VAL A 192 0.86 -14.42 18.59
N ALA A 193 0.03 -14.24 17.56
CA ALA A 193 -0.67 -15.33 16.87
C ALA A 193 0.33 -16.33 16.26
N LEU A 194 1.38 -15.85 15.59
CA LEU A 194 2.44 -16.69 15.05
C LEU A 194 3.12 -17.55 16.10
N ASN A 195 3.47 -16.95 17.25
CA ASN A 195 4.08 -17.67 18.36
C ASN A 195 3.14 -18.72 18.96
N LYS A 196 1.84 -18.45 19.02
CA LYS A 196 0.83 -19.43 19.47
C LYS A 196 0.64 -20.56 18.46
N ILE A 197 0.60 -20.24 17.16
CA ILE A 197 0.50 -21.21 16.07
C ILE A 197 1.72 -22.16 16.09
N LYS A 198 2.94 -21.63 16.20
CA LYS A 198 4.16 -22.45 16.26
C LYS A 198 4.23 -23.40 17.48
N LYS A 199 3.44 -23.13 18.52
CA LYS A 199 3.33 -24.02 19.71
C LYS A 199 2.34 -25.18 19.51
N ILE A 200 1.56 -25.18 18.44
CA ILE A 200 0.66 -26.29 18.13
C ILE A 200 1.50 -27.52 17.83
N LYS A 201 1.11 -28.65 18.42
CA LYS A 201 1.83 -29.92 18.27
C LYS A 201 1.53 -30.56 16.93
N ILE A 202 2.24 -30.13 15.89
CA ILE A 202 2.23 -30.71 14.56
C ILE A 202 3.66 -30.90 14.06
N ASP A 203 3.84 -31.74 13.06
CA ASP A 203 5.15 -31.85 12.40
C ASP A 203 5.43 -30.63 11.51
N TRP A 204 6.13 -29.65 12.07
CA TRP A 204 6.48 -28.40 11.40
C TRP A 204 7.46 -28.58 10.24
N SER A 205 8.14 -29.75 10.10
CA SER A 205 9.09 -29.97 9.00
C SER A 205 8.39 -29.98 7.62
N GLN A 206 7.08 -30.25 7.61
CA GLN A 206 6.28 -30.29 6.39
C GLN A 206 5.57 -28.96 6.05
N TYR A 207 5.74 -27.94 6.89
CA TYR A 207 5.04 -26.67 6.73
C TYR A 207 6.02 -25.50 6.66
N SER A 208 5.79 -24.62 5.69
CA SER A 208 6.45 -23.32 5.64
C SER A 208 5.54 -22.28 6.28
N VAL A 209 6.01 -21.63 7.31
CA VAL A 209 5.33 -20.49 7.94
C VAL A 209 6.11 -19.25 7.58
N SER A 210 5.59 -18.48 6.63
CA SER A 210 6.08 -17.14 6.32
C SER A 210 5.17 -16.11 6.97
N SER A 211 5.79 -15.12 7.59
CA SER A 211 5.09 -13.90 7.97
C SER A 211 5.41 -12.85 6.91
N ASP A 212 4.42 -12.30 6.27
CA ASP A 212 4.61 -11.16 5.35
C ASP A 212 5.17 -9.93 6.09
N ASN A 213 5.30 -10.02 7.41
CA ASN A 213 5.98 -9.01 8.22
C ASN A 213 7.44 -8.80 7.80
N HIS A 214 8.12 -9.79 7.22
CA HIS A 214 9.52 -9.60 6.82
C HIS A 214 9.65 -8.58 5.67
N VAL A 215 8.85 -8.72 4.64
CA VAL A 215 8.77 -7.74 3.53
C VAL A 215 8.22 -6.41 4.05
N PHE A 216 7.26 -6.46 4.98
CA PHE A 216 6.69 -5.27 5.60
C PHE A 216 7.69 -4.60 6.58
N GLU A 217 8.45 -5.36 7.36
CA GLU A 217 9.50 -4.85 8.25
C GLU A 217 10.65 -4.23 7.44
N GLU A 218 11.13 -4.85 6.36
CA GLU A 218 12.12 -4.25 5.45
C GLU A 218 11.58 -2.98 4.78
N THR A 219 10.31 -2.98 4.40
CA THR A 219 9.66 -1.79 3.84
C THR A 219 9.50 -0.70 4.89
N LEU A 220 9.13 -1.04 6.12
CA LEU A 220 9.05 -0.09 7.24
C LEU A 220 10.43 0.45 7.63
N GLU A 221 11.46 -0.37 7.65
CA GLU A 221 12.85 0.06 7.91
C GLU A 221 13.33 1.02 6.82
N SER A 222 13.01 0.73 5.56
CA SER A 222 13.27 1.62 4.42
C SER A 222 12.51 2.94 4.55
N ILE A 223 11.23 2.89 4.92
CA ILE A 223 10.40 4.08 5.16
C ILE A 223 10.92 4.89 6.35
N ASP A 224 11.34 4.25 7.43
CA ASP A 224 11.90 4.92 8.59
C ASP A 224 13.28 5.54 8.27
N GLY A 225 14.08 4.89 7.43
CA GLY A 225 15.30 5.46 6.88
C GLY A 225 15.02 6.74 6.06
N ILE A 226 14.03 6.70 5.17
CA ILE A 226 13.58 7.87 4.39
C ILE A 226 13.07 8.99 5.31
N LYS A 227 12.25 8.66 6.30
CA LYS A 227 11.77 9.64 7.31
C LYS A 227 12.93 10.30 8.06
N HIS A 228 13.97 9.53 8.41
CA HIS A 228 15.15 10.06 9.07
C HIS A 228 15.92 11.04 8.20
N ILE A 229 16.11 10.70 6.92
CA ILE A 229 16.72 11.59 5.93
C ILE A 229 15.89 12.87 5.74
N ILE A 230 14.58 12.76 5.57
CA ILE A 230 13.67 13.92 5.44
C ILE A 230 13.76 14.81 6.68
N LYS A 231 13.84 14.24 7.88
CA LYS A 231 13.97 14.97 9.13
C LYS A 231 15.29 15.75 9.19
N ILE A 232 16.40 15.12 8.81
CA ILE A 232 17.71 15.80 8.74
C ILE A 232 17.68 16.94 7.71
N MET A 233 17.14 16.69 6.52
CA MET A 233 16.99 17.72 5.48
C MET A 233 16.13 18.89 5.96
N THR A 234 15.02 18.61 6.64
CA THR A 234 14.13 19.64 7.20
C THR A 234 14.88 20.53 8.22
N TYR A 235 15.61 19.92 9.16
CA TYR A 235 16.39 20.69 10.11
C TYR A 235 17.52 21.51 9.44
N SER A 236 18.17 20.94 8.44
CA SER A 236 19.21 21.66 7.69
C SER A 236 18.65 22.88 6.96
N ILE A 237 17.48 22.74 6.33
CA ILE A 237 16.78 23.84 5.65
C ILE A 237 16.32 24.89 6.67
N MET A 238 15.83 24.49 7.85
CA MET A 238 15.44 25.42 8.91
C MET A 238 16.62 26.23 9.41
N ILE A 239 17.76 25.60 9.70
CA ILE A 239 18.98 26.28 10.16
C ILE A 239 19.51 27.23 9.08
N GLY A 240 19.57 26.76 7.83
CA GLY A 240 19.97 27.59 6.69
C GLY A 240 19.01 28.78 6.50
N GLY A 241 17.71 28.55 6.59
CA GLY A 241 16.69 29.61 6.51
C GLY A 241 16.83 30.67 7.62
N ILE A 242 17.01 30.25 8.87
CA ILE A 242 17.26 31.16 10.00
C ILE A 242 18.53 32.01 9.74
N THR A 243 19.61 31.37 9.28
CA THR A 243 20.87 32.06 9.03
C THR A 243 20.74 33.09 7.93
N VAL A 244 20.20 32.70 6.77
CA VAL A 244 20.02 33.62 5.62
C VAL A 244 19.06 34.76 5.98
N LEU A 245 17.92 34.42 6.58
CA LEU A 245 16.94 35.47 6.99
C LEU A 245 17.52 36.42 8.01
N SER A 246 18.27 35.91 8.98
CA SER A 246 18.95 36.79 9.98
C SER A 246 19.94 37.74 9.34
N LEU A 247 20.75 37.29 8.36
CA LEU A 247 21.69 38.15 7.64
C LEU A 247 20.96 39.23 6.84
N ILE A 248 19.91 38.89 6.12
CA ILE A 248 19.09 39.86 5.37
C ILE A 248 18.48 40.89 6.34
N LEU A 249 17.93 40.41 7.45
CA LEU A 249 17.33 41.29 8.47
C LEU A 249 18.36 42.22 9.13
N ILE A 250 19.60 41.79 9.36
CA ILE A 250 20.67 42.63 9.86
C ILE A 250 20.94 43.79 8.89
N LEU A 251 21.00 43.54 7.58
CA LEU A 251 21.18 44.57 6.56
C LEU A 251 19.97 45.53 6.55
N TRP A 252 18.76 44.99 6.54
CA TRP A 252 17.53 45.78 6.52
C TRP A 252 17.36 46.66 7.78
N LEU A 253 17.68 46.14 8.98
CA LEU A 253 17.67 46.89 10.23
C LEU A 253 18.74 47.97 10.23
N ARG A 254 19.89 47.77 9.56
CA ARG A 254 20.94 48.78 9.44
C ARG A 254 20.47 49.97 8.60
N GLU A 255 19.68 49.78 7.56
CA GLU A 255 19.08 50.82 6.75
C GLU A 255 18.06 51.66 7.56
N ARG A 256 17.33 51.03 8.48
CA ARG A 256 16.33 51.69 9.34
C ARG A 256 16.86 52.17 10.68
N ILE A 257 18.18 52.25 10.86
CA ILE A 257 18.80 52.62 12.13
C ILE A 257 18.39 54.02 12.60
N HIS A 258 18.12 54.97 11.68
CA HIS A 258 17.60 56.30 11.95
C HIS A 258 16.21 56.26 12.56
N GLU A 259 15.29 55.51 12.00
CA GLU A 259 13.93 55.33 12.52
C GLU A 259 13.95 54.73 13.93
N ILE A 260 14.78 53.71 14.14
CA ILE A 260 15.00 53.09 15.45
C ILE A 260 15.54 54.11 16.46
N GLY A 261 16.48 54.96 16.06
CA GLY A 261 17.05 56.00 16.87
C GLY A 261 16.01 57.05 17.31
N ILE A 262 15.15 57.48 16.41
CA ILE A 262 14.04 58.41 16.68
C ILE A 262 13.05 57.76 17.66
N LEU A 263 12.63 56.52 17.43
CA LEU A 263 11.70 55.79 18.30
C LEU A 263 12.25 55.62 19.72
N LEU A 264 13.56 55.36 19.86
CA LEU A 264 14.23 55.27 21.16
C LEU A 264 14.34 56.63 21.86
N SER A 265 14.54 57.73 21.11
CA SER A 265 14.61 59.09 21.69
C SER A 265 13.26 59.57 22.21
N ILE A 266 12.16 59.14 21.64
CA ILE A 266 10.77 59.38 22.08
C ILE A 266 10.42 58.52 23.31
N GLY A 267 11.31 57.58 23.70
CA GLY A 267 11.11 56.73 24.88
C GLY A 267 10.38 55.39 24.60
N ILE A 268 10.24 54.96 23.33
CA ILE A 268 9.69 53.67 23.00
C ILE A 268 10.67 52.56 23.43
N SER A 269 10.18 51.57 24.16
CA SER A 269 11.03 50.48 24.63
C SER A 269 11.56 49.62 23.48
N LYS A 270 12.78 49.10 23.61
CA LYS A 270 13.44 48.24 22.64
C LYS A 270 12.59 47.02 22.26
N ILE A 271 11.86 46.44 23.23
CA ILE A 271 10.98 45.26 23.00
C ILE A 271 9.82 45.64 22.07
N LYS A 272 9.22 46.82 22.24
CA LYS A 272 8.12 47.26 21.35
C LYS A 272 8.59 47.42 19.90
N ILE A 273 9.82 47.91 19.69
CA ILE A 273 10.41 48.04 18.36
C ILE A 273 10.63 46.64 17.72
N VAL A 274 11.17 45.69 18.49
CA VAL A 274 11.35 44.30 18.00
C VAL A 274 10.01 43.64 17.66
N THR A 275 9.00 43.83 18.52
CA THR A 275 7.65 43.32 18.27
C THR A 275 7.03 43.93 17.01
N GLN A 276 7.27 45.21 16.73
CA GLN A 276 6.82 45.86 15.50
C GLN A 276 7.43 45.20 14.27
N PHE A 277 8.74 44.90 14.26
CA PHE A 277 9.41 44.23 13.16
C PHE A 277 8.89 42.76 12.98
N ILE A 278 8.63 42.06 14.07
CA ILE A 278 8.03 40.72 14.00
C ILE A 278 6.65 40.77 13.31
N LEU A 279 5.80 41.72 13.73
CA LEU A 279 4.47 41.87 13.12
C LEU A 279 4.54 42.25 11.64
N GLU A 280 5.44 43.20 11.28
CA GLU A 280 5.63 43.60 9.89
C GLU A 280 6.01 42.40 9.00
N LEU A 281 6.94 41.55 9.45
CA LEU A 281 7.37 40.38 8.72
C LEU A 281 6.28 39.28 8.66
N LEU A 282 5.50 39.13 9.73
CA LEU A 282 4.37 38.22 9.74
C LEU A 282 3.31 38.64 8.71
N PHE A 283 3.00 39.94 8.62
CA PHE A 283 2.07 40.42 7.59
C PHE A 283 2.58 40.20 6.16
N ILE A 284 3.88 40.36 5.91
CA ILE A 284 4.49 40.10 4.60
C ILE A 284 4.55 38.58 4.30
N SER A 285 4.73 37.75 5.32
CA SER A 285 4.83 36.30 5.15
C SER A 285 3.50 35.63 4.77
N LEU A 286 2.37 36.19 5.20
CA LEU A 286 1.05 35.63 4.95
C LEU A 286 0.73 35.42 3.44
N PRO A 287 0.76 36.45 2.58
CA PRO A 287 0.49 36.30 1.16
C PRO A 287 1.52 35.41 0.48
N SER A 288 2.80 35.47 0.88
CA SER A 288 3.86 34.62 0.35
C SER A 288 3.64 33.16 0.68
N PHE A 289 3.16 32.87 1.90
CA PHE A 289 2.83 31.52 2.32
C PHE A 289 1.64 30.93 1.54
N VAL A 290 0.58 31.72 1.34
CA VAL A 290 -0.57 31.29 0.51
C VAL A 290 -0.12 31.01 -0.93
N LEU A 291 0.73 31.85 -1.51
CA LEU A 291 1.25 31.66 -2.86
C LEU A 291 2.10 30.38 -2.98
N SER A 292 2.91 30.09 -1.96
CA SER A 292 3.76 28.90 -1.92
C SER A 292 2.97 27.59 -1.95
N LEU A 293 1.72 27.58 -1.43
CA LEU A 293 0.86 26.42 -1.49
C LEU A 293 0.43 26.08 -2.94
N PHE A 294 0.04 27.11 -3.69
CA PHE A 294 -0.34 26.91 -5.08
C PHE A 294 0.84 26.37 -5.88
N ILE A 295 2.01 26.97 -5.72
CA ILE A 295 3.24 26.55 -6.41
C ILE A 295 3.64 25.14 -5.96
N GLY A 296 3.62 24.87 -4.65
CA GLY A 296 3.95 23.56 -4.09
C GLY A 296 3.04 22.44 -4.61
N ASN A 297 1.75 22.70 -4.72
CA ASN A 297 0.79 21.73 -5.26
C ASN A 297 1.04 21.43 -6.75
N VAL A 298 1.38 22.46 -7.53
CA VAL A 298 1.75 22.29 -8.94
C VAL A 298 3.02 21.45 -9.08
N ILE A 299 4.06 21.77 -8.31
CA ILE A 299 5.33 21.03 -8.31
C ILE A 299 5.10 19.58 -7.89
N LEU A 300 4.32 19.35 -6.84
CA LEU A 300 4.01 18.01 -6.34
C LEU A 300 3.29 17.18 -7.41
N ASN A 301 2.33 17.76 -8.12
CA ASN A 301 1.64 17.09 -9.22
C ASN A 301 2.59 16.77 -10.39
N ILE A 302 3.54 17.65 -10.70
CA ILE A 302 4.55 17.41 -11.76
C ILE A 302 5.50 16.26 -11.34
N ILE A 303 5.96 16.27 -10.10
CA ILE A 303 6.85 15.23 -9.57
C ILE A 303 6.14 13.88 -9.55
N VAL A 304 4.94 13.83 -8.98
CA VAL A 304 4.13 12.60 -8.90
C VAL A 304 3.81 12.10 -10.32
N GLY A 305 3.39 12.97 -11.23
CA GLY A 305 3.13 12.60 -12.63
C GLY A 305 4.38 12.13 -13.39
N GLY A 306 5.56 12.69 -13.08
CA GLY A 306 6.83 12.27 -13.69
C GLY A 306 7.32 10.90 -13.19
N PHE A 307 7.11 10.59 -11.92
CA PHE A 307 7.44 9.27 -11.37
C PHE A 307 6.44 8.18 -11.79
N MET A 308 5.19 8.54 -12.15
CA MET A 308 4.16 7.59 -12.57
C MET A 308 4.30 7.08 -14.00
N ASN A 309 5.14 7.67 -14.82
CA ASN A 309 5.42 7.15 -16.16
C ASN A 309 6.37 5.93 -16.19
N PHE A 310 6.80 5.45 -15.02
CA PHE A 310 7.51 4.18 -14.87
C PHE A 310 6.52 3.11 -14.39
N ASP A 311 6.00 2.34 -15.37
CA ASP A 311 5.29 1.06 -15.28
C ASP A 311 4.34 0.78 -14.09
N ASP A 312 3.08 0.51 -14.45
CA ASP A 312 2.05 -0.30 -13.76
C ASP A 312 1.69 -0.06 -12.28
N SER A 313 2.23 0.94 -11.61
CA SER A 313 1.90 1.24 -10.21
C SER A 313 0.78 2.31 -10.02
N THR A 314 0.03 2.61 -11.06
CA THR A 314 -0.99 3.69 -11.07
C THR A 314 -2.12 3.52 -10.06
N ILE A 315 -2.43 2.30 -9.64
CA ILE A 315 -3.57 2.00 -8.76
C ILE A 315 -3.27 2.36 -7.29
N MET A 316 -2.02 2.22 -6.85
CA MET A 316 -1.66 2.47 -5.44
C MET A 316 -1.61 3.98 -5.11
N VAL A 317 -1.22 4.81 -6.06
CA VAL A 317 -1.07 6.26 -5.86
C VAL A 317 -2.41 6.98 -5.95
N ASP A 318 -3.32 6.53 -6.80
CA ASP A 318 -4.69 7.07 -6.88
C ASP A 318 -5.46 6.86 -5.56
N SER A 319 -5.24 5.73 -4.88
CA SER A 319 -5.84 5.47 -3.57
C SER A 319 -5.24 6.35 -2.47
N LEU A 320 -3.95 6.68 -2.53
CA LEU A 320 -3.27 7.58 -1.59
C LEU A 320 -3.66 9.04 -1.81
N LEU A 321 -3.87 9.46 -3.07
CA LEU A 321 -4.32 10.81 -3.41
C LEU A 321 -5.82 11.02 -3.12
N LYS A 322 -6.63 9.98 -3.24
CA LYS A 322 -8.09 10.04 -3.02
C LYS A 322 -8.47 10.09 -1.53
N ASN A 323 -7.56 9.72 -0.64
CA ASN A 323 -7.79 9.76 0.82
C ASN A 323 -7.34 11.08 1.46
N ASN A 324 -7.07 12.12 0.67
CA ASN A 324 -6.76 13.46 1.15
C ASN A 324 -8.00 14.14 1.73
N ASN A 325 -8.25 13.90 3.01
CA ASN A 325 -9.22 14.70 3.78
C ASN A 325 -8.73 16.14 3.84
N LEU A 326 -9.53 17.08 3.33
CA LEU A 326 -9.25 18.52 3.37
C LEU A 326 -8.86 19.01 4.77
N ILE A 327 -9.41 18.41 5.82
CA ILE A 327 -9.12 18.71 7.23
C ILE A 327 -7.68 18.30 7.61
N SER A 328 -7.20 17.13 7.17
CA SER A 328 -5.82 16.68 7.45
C SER A 328 -4.79 17.59 6.78
N ASN A 329 -5.06 18.00 5.54
CA ASN A 329 -4.22 18.94 4.82
C ASN A 329 -4.19 20.33 5.48
N LEU A 330 -5.32 20.79 6.00
CA LEU A 330 -5.42 22.08 6.70
C LEU A 330 -4.62 22.06 8.01
N ILE A 331 -4.63 20.97 8.76
CA ILE A 331 -3.84 20.81 10.00
C ILE A 331 -2.34 20.83 9.69
N THR A 332 -1.90 20.06 8.68
CA THR A 332 -0.49 20.03 8.27
C THR A 332 -0.02 21.40 7.78
N PHE A 333 -0.89 22.11 7.08
CA PHE A 333 -0.68 23.47 6.64
C PHE A 333 -0.48 24.45 7.81
N LEU A 334 -1.37 24.41 8.79
CA LEU A 334 -1.25 25.25 10.00
C LEU A 334 0.05 24.96 10.78
N GLN A 335 0.43 23.69 10.87
CA GLN A 335 1.69 23.30 11.50
C GLN A 335 2.90 23.85 10.76
N SER A 336 2.91 23.80 9.43
CA SER A 336 3.98 24.36 8.59
C SER A 336 4.10 25.87 8.76
N TYR A 337 2.98 26.58 8.83
CA TYR A 337 2.97 28.02 9.09
C TYR A 337 3.46 28.35 10.50
N GLY A 338 3.13 27.55 11.50
CA GLY A 338 3.66 27.67 12.86
C GLY A 338 5.19 27.56 12.90
N ILE A 339 5.77 26.64 12.15
CA ILE A 339 7.24 26.51 12.02
C ILE A 339 7.85 27.76 11.37
N LEU A 340 7.22 28.27 10.30
CA LEU A 340 7.68 29.49 9.61
C LEU A 340 7.67 30.70 10.55
N ILE A 341 6.60 30.87 11.34
CA ILE A 341 6.54 31.92 12.39
C ILE A 341 7.72 31.79 13.37
N GLY A 342 8.00 30.54 13.81
CA GLY A 342 9.15 30.28 14.70
C GLY A 342 10.48 30.70 14.08
N ILE A 343 10.71 30.44 12.81
CA ILE A 343 11.90 30.84 12.05
C ILE A 343 11.99 32.35 11.98
N ILE A 344 10.90 33.05 11.65
CA ILE A 344 10.86 34.53 11.59
C ILE A 344 11.20 35.14 12.94
N VAL A 345 10.54 34.69 14.01
CA VAL A 345 10.75 35.20 15.36
C VAL A 345 12.20 35.03 15.80
N LEU A 346 12.77 33.83 15.62
CA LEU A 346 14.18 33.57 15.97
C LEU A 346 15.13 34.45 15.16
N SER A 347 14.90 34.58 13.85
CA SER A 347 15.75 35.42 12.98
C SER A 347 15.71 36.89 13.36
N VAL A 348 14.52 37.41 13.69
CA VAL A 348 14.39 38.83 14.18
C VAL A 348 15.07 39.00 15.51
N ILE A 349 14.96 38.04 16.43
CA ILE A 349 15.65 38.12 17.72
C ILE A 349 17.17 38.16 17.52
N ILE A 350 17.72 37.26 16.70
CA ILE A 350 19.16 37.22 16.40
C ILE A 350 19.62 38.53 15.77
N ALA A 351 18.90 39.02 14.76
CA ALA A 351 19.23 40.25 14.08
C ALA A 351 19.17 41.49 15.00
N SER A 352 18.13 41.54 15.85
CA SER A 352 17.92 42.64 16.76
C SER A 352 18.90 42.65 17.95
N LEU A 353 19.41 41.50 18.39
CA LEU A 353 20.44 41.45 19.45
C LEU A 353 21.67 42.29 19.09
N MET A 354 22.12 42.28 17.83
CA MET A 354 23.24 43.12 17.39
C MET A 354 23.00 44.63 17.55
N ILE A 355 21.74 45.08 17.44
CA ILE A 355 21.36 46.48 17.55
C ILE A 355 21.02 46.83 18.99
N LEU A 356 20.34 45.92 19.71
CA LEU A 356 19.88 46.13 21.06
C LEU A 356 21.01 46.17 22.11
N ILE A 357 22.14 45.49 21.81
CA ILE A 357 23.35 45.51 22.67
C ILE A 357 24.03 46.88 22.63
N LYS A 358 23.93 47.64 21.54
CA LYS A 358 24.53 48.96 21.44
C LYS A 358 23.75 50.00 22.29
N LYS A 359 24.49 50.91 22.94
CA LYS A 359 23.87 51.98 23.69
C LYS A 359 23.23 52.99 22.74
N PRO A 360 22.09 53.64 23.09
CA PRO A 360 21.43 54.62 22.22
C PRO A 360 22.39 55.75 21.77
N LYS A 361 23.32 56.16 22.62
CA LYS A 361 24.34 57.15 22.32
C LYS A 361 25.29 56.69 21.17
N GLU A 362 25.63 55.43 21.10
CA GLU A 362 26.48 54.90 20.02
C GLU A 362 25.72 54.75 18.70
N ILE A 363 24.40 54.53 18.78
CA ILE A 363 23.53 54.48 17.62
C ILE A 363 23.38 55.88 17.01
N LEU A 364 23.15 56.90 17.88
CA LEU A 364 22.99 58.24 17.45
C LEU A 364 24.32 58.93 16.99
N SER A 365 25.47 58.53 17.55
CA SER A 365 26.78 59.11 17.15
C SER A 365 27.31 58.60 15.81
N LYS A 366 26.71 57.55 15.24
CA LYS A 366 27.00 57.07 13.87
C LYS A 366 26.16 57.74 12.78
N ILE A 367 25.28 58.65 13.23
CA ILE A 367 24.34 59.38 12.38
C ILE A 367 24.89 60.81 12.04
N SER A 368 25.81 61.32 12.85
CA SER A 368 26.54 62.54 12.57
C SER A 368 27.89 62.23 11.89
#